data_56e332c088e2b838e1784b3a612d4b03
#
_entry.id   56e332c088e2b838e1784b3a612d4b03
#
_cell.length_a   1.000
_cell.length_b   1.000
_cell.length_c   1.000
_cell.angle_alpha   90.00
_cell.angle_beta   90.00
_cell.angle_gamma   90.00
#
_symmetry.space_group_name_H-M   'P 1'
#
loop_
_entity.id
_entity.type
_entity.pdbx_description
1 polymer ?
#
loop_
_entity_poly.entity_id
_entity_poly.type
_entity_poly.pdbx_seq_one_letter_code
_entity_poly.pdbx_strand_id
1 'polypeptide(L)'
;MSTKHDITSLDDIKLLVDTFYNKIGEDVLLAPVFNQRLGDGWLPHLEKMYTFWQTLLLQEHTYNGAPFPPHARLPIDEKHFNGWLNLFTATVDSLFAGEKADEAKWRAGKMAEMFQYKIAYFKNNPHNIV
;
A
#
# COMPACT_ATOMS: atom_id res chain seq x y z
N MET A 1 7.99 22.55 -15.86
CA MET A 1 9.11 21.71 -15.43
C MET A 1 8.85 21.18 -14.03
N SER A 2 9.06 19.90 -13.84
CA SER A 2 8.89 19.32 -12.51
C SER A 2 10.03 19.71 -11.61
N THR A 3 9.71 20.22 -10.39
CA THR A 3 10.70 20.46 -9.34
C THR A 3 10.72 19.31 -8.33
N LYS A 4 10.02 18.22 -8.64
CA LYS A 4 9.92 17.08 -7.76
C LYS A 4 11.25 16.34 -7.69
N HIS A 5 11.64 15.95 -6.49
CA HIS A 5 12.80 15.10 -6.30
C HIS A 5 12.35 13.65 -6.09
N ASP A 6 13.32 12.73 -6.06
CA ASP A 6 13.04 11.33 -5.83
C ASP A 6 12.88 11.06 -4.32
N ILE A 7 12.44 9.86 -4.00
CA ILE A 7 12.30 9.38 -2.61
C ILE A 7 13.70 9.02 -2.11
N THR A 8 14.19 9.74 -1.12
CA THR A 8 15.56 9.55 -0.63
C THR A 8 15.67 9.37 0.88
N SER A 9 14.62 9.65 1.63
CA SER A 9 14.68 9.66 3.10
C SER A 9 13.41 9.09 3.72
N LEU A 10 13.50 8.80 5.03
CA LEU A 10 12.32 8.40 5.80
C LEU A 10 11.25 9.49 5.79
N ASP A 11 11.65 10.76 5.82
CA ASP A 11 10.67 11.86 5.75
C ASP A 11 9.89 11.81 4.43
N ASP A 12 10.53 11.49 3.33
CA ASP A 12 9.86 11.29 2.04
C ASP A 12 8.88 10.12 2.11
N ILE A 13 9.29 9.02 2.72
CA ILE A 13 8.42 7.86 2.93
C ILE A 13 7.18 8.24 3.74
N LYS A 14 7.37 8.98 4.84
CA LYS A 14 6.25 9.41 5.68
C LYS A 14 5.30 10.32 4.93
N LEU A 15 5.83 11.24 4.14
CA LEU A 15 4.99 12.12 3.32
C LEU A 15 4.16 11.32 2.33
N LEU A 16 4.78 10.35 1.65
CA LEU A 16 4.07 9.48 0.70
C LEU A 16 2.95 8.70 1.40
N VAL A 17 3.28 8.02 2.49
CA VAL A 17 2.34 7.17 3.21
C VAL A 17 1.20 8.00 3.78
N ASP A 18 1.50 9.11 4.44
CA ASP A 18 0.48 9.95 5.06
C ASP A 18 -0.47 10.54 4.02
N THR A 19 0.07 11.05 2.91
CA THR A 19 -0.74 11.62 1.83
C THR A 19 -1.64 10.56 1.21
N PHE A 20 -1.09 9.39 0.95
CA PHE A 20 -1.83 8.28 0.37
C PHE A 20 -2.98 7.84 1.27
N TYR A 21 -2.72 7.62 2.56
CA TYR A 21 -3.76 7.14 3.47
C TYR A 21 -4.79 8.21 3.80
N ASN A 22 -4.45 9.50 3.72
CA ASN A 22 -5.46 10.56 3.78
C ASN A 22 -6.43 10.45 2.61
N LYS A 23 -5.93 10.16 1.42
CA LYS A 23 -6.80 9.96 0.25
C LYS A 23 -7.65 8.70 0.38
N ILE A 24 -7.09 7.62 0.93
CA ILE A 24 -7.86 6.39 1.19
C ILE A 24 -9.02 6.69 2.13
N GLY A 25 -8.79 7.47 3.18
CA GLY A 25 -9.83 7.84 4.14
C GLY A 25 -10.98 8.64 3.54
N GLU A 26 -10.76 9.26 2.39
CA GLU A 26 -11.78 10.03 1.68
C GLU A 26 -12.40 9.26 0.51
N ASP A 27 -11.89 8.08 0.19
CA ASP A 27 -12.36 7.30 -0.97
C ASP A 27 -13.60 6.49 -0.60
N VAL A 28 -14.67 6.64 -1.37
CA VAL A 28 -15.96 6.01 -1.05
C VAL A 28 -15.92 4.50 -1.13
N LEU A 29 -15.01 3.94 -1.93
CA LEU A 29 -14.87 2.49 -2.08
C LEU A 29 -13.93 1.90 -1.03
N LEU A 30 -12.80 2.56 -0.77
CA LEU A 30 -11.72 2.01 0.05
C LEU A 30 -11.86 2.33 1.54
N ALA A 31 -12.36 3.53 1.88
CA ALA A 31 -12.46 3.96 3.27
C ALA A 31 -13.25 2.98 4.14
N PRO A 32 -14.41 2.45 3.70
CA PRO A 32 -15.14 1.49 4.53
C PRO A 32 -14.35 0.23 4.86
N VAL A 33 -13.59 -0.30 3.90
CA VAL A 33 -12.78 -1.51 4.11
C VAL A 33 -11.69 -1.23 5.14
N PHE A 34 -10.97 -0.12 4.98
CA PHE A 34 -9.89 0.25 5.89
C PHE A 34 -10.42 0.58 7.28
N ASN A 35 -11.50 1.32 7.38
CA ASN A 35 -12.09 1.67 8.68
C ASN A 35 -12.58 0.43 9.42
N GLN A 36 -13.20 -0.51 8.73
CA GLN A 36 -13.67 -1.75 9.35
C GLN A 36 -12.50 -2.59 9.84
N ARG A 37 -11.44 -2.69 9.06
CA ARG A 37 -10.27 -3.52 9.39
C ARG A 37 -9.41 -2.90 10.47
N LEU A 38 -9.22 -1.58 10.41
CA LEU A 38 -8.28 -0.88 11.31
C LEU A 38 -8.94 -0.30 12.55
N GLY A 39 -10.21 0.13 12.44
CA GLY A 39 -10.88 0.78 13.57
C GLY A 39 -10.05 1.93 14.09
N ASP A 40 -9.63 1.85 15.37
CA ASP A 40 -8.78 2.87 15.99
C ASP A 40 -7.30 2.66 15.71
N GLY A 41 -6.95 1.63 14.91
CA GLY A 41 -5.57 1.25 14.65
C GLY A 41 -4.91 1.94 13.46
N TRP A 42 -5.41 3.10 13.02
CA TRP A 42 -4.83 3.83 11.89
C TRP A 42 -3.39 4.25 12.15
N LEU A 43 -3.11 4.83 13.31
CA LEU A 43 -1.77 5.35 13.60
C LEU A 43 -0.73 4.23 13.67
N PRO A 44 -0.95 3.12 14.40
CA PRO A 44 -0.01 2.00 14.35
C PRO A 44 0.16 1.43 12.93
N HIS A 45 -0.91 1.43 12.12
CA HIS A 45 -0.82 0.97 10.74
C HIS A 45 0.09 1.87 9.90
N LEU A 46 -0.06 3.19 10.04
CA LEU A 46 0.81 4.14 9.32
C LEU A 46 2.27 3.91 9.68
N GLU A 47 2.57 3.75 10.96
CA GLU A 47 3.93 3.49 11.43
C GLU A 47 4.50 2.20 10.81
N LYS A 48 3.69 1.15 10.73
CA LYS A 48 4.08 -0.10 10.09
C LYS A 48 4.36 0.12 8.59
N MET A 49 3.54 0.92 7.93
CA MET A 49 3.74 1.20 6.50
C MET A 49 4.97 2.06 6.24
N TYR A 50 5.35 2.94 7.17
CA TYR A 50 6.63 3.65 7.06
C TYR A 50 7.79 2.66 7.00
N THR A 51 7.82 1.70 7.92
CA THR A 51 8.90 0.71 7.96
C THR A 51 8.86 -0.22 6.74
N PHE A 52 7.68 -0.57 6.28
CA PHE A 52 7.50 -1.42 5.10
C PHE A 52 8.13 -0.77 3.86
N TRP A 53 7.73 0.46 3.55
CA TRP A 53 8.25 1.15 2.37
C TRP A 53 9.71 1.55 2.52
N GLN A 54 10.14 1.92 3.74
CA GLN A 54 11.54 2.17 4.04
C GLN A 54 12.41 0.96 3.71
N THR A 55 11.96 -0.23 4.10
CA THR A 55 12.67 -1.47 3.81
C THR A 55 12.74 -1.73 2.31
N LEU A 56 11.63 -1.55 1.59
CA LEU A 56 11.59 -1.83 0.16
C LEU A 56 12.40 -0.85 -0.67
N LEU A 57 12.32 0.45 -0.36
CA LEU A 57 12.86 1.49 -1.24
C LEU A 57 14.23 2.00 -0.81
N LEU A 58 14.51 2.04 0.50
CA LEU A 58 15.77 2.59 1.02
C LEU A 58 16.75 1.51 1.48
N GLN A 59 16.33 0.24 1.39
CA GLN A 59 17.15 -0.91 1.81
C GLN A 59 17.55 -0.86 3.29
N GLU A 60 16.67 -0.27 4.12
CA GLU A 60 16.86 -0.19 5.57
C GLU A 60 15.91 -1.18 6.22
N HIS A 61 16.42 -2.26 6.80
CA HIS A 61 15.62 -3.40 7.28
C HIS A 61 14.90 -3.10 8.59
N THR A 62 13.80 -2.35 8.52
CA THR A 62 13.00 -1.96 9.68
C THR A 62 11.64 -2.63 9.76
N TYR A 63 11.17 -3.24 8.65
CA TYR A 63 9.90 -3.97 8.62
C TYR A 63 10.14 -5.45 8.85
N ASN A 64 9.42 -6.02 9.83
CA ASN A 64 9.41 -7.44 10.10
C ASN A 64 7.98 -7.94 9.98
N GLY A 65 7.75 -8.92 9.12
CA GLY A 65 6.42 -9.47 8.95
C GLY A 65 6.16 -9.87 7.52
N ALA A 66 4.92 -10.28 7.26
CA ALA A 66 4.46 -10.65 5.94
C ALA A 66 3.20 -9.84 5.62
N PRO A 67 3.18 -9.10 4.50
CA PRO A 67 2.05 -8.21 4.23
C PRO A 67 0.78 -8.93 3.77
N PHE A 68 0.89 -10.14 3.17
CA PHE A 68 -0.29 -10.79 2.63
C PHE A 68 -1.25 -11.35 3.68
N PRO A 69 -0.82 -12.10 4.73
CA PRO A 69 -1.77 -12.74 5.64
C PRO A 69 -2.88 -11.86 6.20
N PRO A 70 -2.61 -10.59 6.57
CA PRO A 70 -3.71 -9.71 7.01
C PRO A 70 -4.75 -9.45 5.93
N HIS A 71 -4.42 -9.63 4.65
CA HIS A 71 -5.31 -9.36 3.52
C HIS A 71 -6.11 -10.59 3.08
N ALA A 72 -5.70 -11.79 3.51
CA ALA A 72 -6.21 -13.06 2.96
C ALA A 72 -7.73 -13.20 3.03
N ARG A 73 -8.35 -12.63 4.06
CA ARG A 73 -9.80 -12.77 4.31
C ARG A 73 -10.57 -11.46 4.18
N LEU A 74 -9.96 -10.41 3.63
CA LEU A 74 -10.67 -9.16 3.43
C LEU A 74 -11.69 -9.29 2.30
N PRO A 75 -12.85 -8.62 2.42
CA PRO A 75 -13.87 -8.64 1.38
C PRO A 75 -13.55 -7.67 0.26
N ILE A 76 -12.44 -7.91 -0.43
CA ILE A 76 -11.93 -7.05 -1.49
C ILE A 76 -11.75 -7.82 -2.78
N ASP A 77 -11.90 -7.13 -3.91
CA ASP A 77 -11.80 -7.72 -5.24
C ASP A 77 -11.05 -6.77 -6.18
N GLU A 78 -11.12 -7.06 -7.48
CA GLU A 78 -10.39 -6.32 -8.50
C GLU A 78 -10.62 -4.81 -8.42
N LYS A 79 -11.86 -4.37 -8.20
CA LYS A 79 -12.15 -2.92 -8.17
C LYS A 79 -11.45 -2.22 -7.00
N HIS A 80 -11.33 -2.91 -5.85
CA HIS A 80 -10.62 -2.37 -4.69
C HIS A 80 -9.13 -2.23 -4.98
N PHE A 81 -8.53 -3.24 -5.60
CA PHE A 81 -7.10 -3.20 -5.95
C PHE A 81 -6.81 -2.16 -7.02
N ASN A 82 -7.68 -2.03 -8.02
CA ASN A 82 -7.52 -1.01 -9.04
C ASN A 82 -7.62 0.40 -8.44
N GLY A 83 -8.59 0.62 -7.56
CA GLY A 83 -8.74 1.90 -6.86
C GLY A 83 -7.53 2.22 -6.00
N TRP A 84 -7.06 1.23 -5.24
CA TRP A 84 -5.89 1.39 -4.39
C TRP A 84 -4.65 1.75 -5.22
N LEU A 85 -4.41 0.99 -6.29
CA LEU A 85 -3.24 1.22 -7.14
C LEU A 85 -3.30 2.57 -7.85
N ASN A 86 -4.47 2.96 -8.34
CA ASN A 86 -4.64 4.26 -8.99
C ASN A 86 -4.36 5.41 -8.02
N LEU A 87 -4.87 5.32 -6.79
CA LEU A 87 -4.61 6.33 -5.77
C LEU A 87 -3.13 6.38 -5.39
N PHE A 88 -2.52 5.21 -5.23
CA PHE A 88 -1.10 5.15 -4.87
C PHE A 88 -0.23 5.76 -5.98
N THR A 89 -0.47 5.37 -7.22
CA THR A 89 0.28 5.87 -8.37
C THR A 89 0.11 7.38 -8.51
N ALA A 90 -1.11 7.88 -8.40
CA ALA A 90 -1.37 9.32 -8.48
C ALA A 90 -0.68 10.07 -7.34
N THR A 91 -0.64 9.49 -6.15
CA THR A 91 0.03 10.11 -5.00
C THR A 91 1.53 10.19 -5.22
N VAL A 92 2.16 9.09 -5.67
CA VAL A 92 3.59 9.11 -5.99
C VAL A 92 3.88 10.20 -7.04
N ASP A 93 3.11 10.21 -8.11
CA ASP A 93 3.34 11.15 -9.21
C ASP A 93 3.15 12.61 -8.78
N SER A 94 2.25 12.86 -7.81
CA SER A 94 2.03 14.23 -7.32
C SER A 94 3.16 14.73 -6.44
N LEU A 95 3.92 13.84 -5.80
CA LEU A 95 4.93 14.21 -4.80
C LEU A 95 6.36 14.01 -5.27
N PHE A 96 6.63 13.00 -6.10
CA PHE A 96 8.00 12.58 -6.40
C PHE A 96 8.18 12.23 -7.88
N ALA A 97 9.45 12.24 -8.32
CA ALA A 97 9.85 11.78 -9.66
C ALA A 97 11.26 11.22 -9.55
N GLY A 98 11.52 10.07 -10.19
CA GLY A 98 12.83 9.44 -10.20
C GLY A 98 12.76 7.94 -10.12
N GLU A 99 13.92 7.30 -9.98
CA GLU A 99 14.02 5.84 -9.95
C GLU A 99 13.25 5.21 -8.79
N LYS A 100 13.35 5.80 -7.60
CA LYS A 100 12.65 5.25 -6.42
C LYS A 100 11.15 5.48 -6.51
N ALA A 101 10.72 6.61 -7.06
CA ALA A 101 9.30 6.85 -7.33
C ALA A 101 8.77 5.80 -8.30
N ASP A 102 9.50 5.52 -9.38
CA ASP A 102 9.11 4.49 -10.35
C ASP A 102 9.12 3.10 -9.71
N GLU A 103 10.11 2.79 -8.90
CA GLU A 103 10.19 1.52 -8.17
C GLU A 103 8.99 1.34 -7.23
N ALA A 104 8.60 2.39 -6.51
CA ALA A 104 7.44 2.33 -5.61
C ALA A 104 6.17 1.96 -6.38
N LYS A 105 5.95 2.59 -7.52
CA LYS A 105 4.78 2.29 -8.37
C LYS A 105 4.84 0.86 -8.89
N TRP A 106 6.00 0.40 -9.33
CA TRP A 106 6.18 -0.95 -9.84
C TRP A 106 5.91 -1.99 -8.74
N ARG A 107 6.49 -1.79 -7.55
CA ARG A 107 6.28 -2.71 -6.42
C ARG A 107 4.82 -2.74 -5.97
N ALA A 108 4.16 -1.60 -5.94
CA ALA A 108 2.74 -1.53 -5.61
C ALA A 108 1.90 -2.30 -6.63
N GLY A 109 2.20 -2.17 -7.91
CA GLY A 109 1.51 -2.91 -8.97
C GLY A 109 1.69 -4.41 -8.85
N LYS A 110 2.93 -4.86 -8.58
CA LYS A 110 3.23 -6.29 -8.39
C LYS A 110 2.54 -6.85 -7.16
N MET A 111 2.51 -6.09 -6.08
CA MET A 111 1.87 -6.50 -4.84
C MET A 111 0.35 -6.64 -5.03
N ALA A 112 -0.27 -5.67 -5.69
CA ALA A 112 -1.70 -5.69 -5.98
C ALA A 112 -2.06 -6.91 -6.83
N GLU A 113 -1.27 -7.20 -7.86
CA GLU A 113 -1.46 -8.36 -8.73
C GLU A 113 -1.36 -9.67 -7.94
N MET A 114 -0.33 -9.81 -7.12
CA MET A 114 -0.10 -11.01 -6.32
C MET A 114 -1.19 -11.22 -5.27
N PHE A 115 -1.58 -10.16 -4.58
CA PHE A 115 -2.61 -10.25 -3.55
C PHE A 115 -3.96 -10.61 -4.15
N GLN A 116 -4.29 -10.03 -5.29
CA GLN A 116 -5.52 -10.35 -6.03
C GLN A 116 -5.58 -11.82 -6.40
N TYR A 117 -4.49 -12.34 -6.94
CA TYR A 117 -4.39 -13.74 -7.30
C TYR A 117 -4.57 -14.65 -6.08
N LYS A 118 -3.87 -14.34 -4.99
CA LYS A 118 -3.93 -15.15 -3.77
C LYS A 118 -5.30 -15.10 -3.11
N ILE A 119 -5.94 -13.93 -3.07
CA ILE A 119 -7.29 -13.81 -2.49
C ILE A 119 -8.28 -14.62 -3.31
N ALA A 120 -8.22 -14.54 -4.64
CA ALA A 120 -9.08 -15.32 -5.51
C ALA A 120 -8.86 -16.82 -5.30
N TYR A 121 -7.60 -17.24 -5.19
CA TYR A 121 -7.27 -18.65 -4.93
C TYR A 121 -7.88 -19.13 -3.61
N PHE A 122 -7.73 -18.35 -2.54
CA PHE A 122 -8.24 -18.76 -1.23
C PHE A 122 -9.77 -18.73 -1.15
N LYS A 123 -10.43 -17.85 -1.88
CA LYS A 123 -11.90 -17.87 -1.99
C LYS A 123 -12.39 -19.19 -2.59
N ASN A 124 -11.64 -19.73 -3.56
CA ASN A 124 -11.98 -20.98 -4.22
C ASN A 124 -11.44 -22.20 -3.49
N ASN A 125 -10.51 -22.02 -2.55
CA ASN A 125 -9.85 -23.10 -1.81
C ASN A 125 -9.76 -22.74 -0.33
N PRO A 126 -10.91 -22.59 0.37
CA PRO A 126 -10.89 -22.05 1.73
C PRO A 126 -10.17 -22.92 2.75
N HIS A 127 -10.01 -24.21 2.48
CA HIS A 127 -9.31 -25.14 3.38
C HIS A 127 -7.79 -24.95 3.38
N ASN A 128 -7.25 -24.19 2.42
CA ASN A 128 -5.82 -23.97 2.28
C ASN A 128 -5.34 -22.66 2.92
N ILE A 129 -6.26 -21.92 3.55
CA ILE A 129 -5.91 -20.71 4.28
C ILE A 129 -5.39 -21.10 5.64
N VAL A 130 -4.16 -20.75 5.91
CA VAL A 130 -3.50 -21.06 7.18
C VAL A 130 -3.21 -19.79 7.93
#